data_4279a27bc99551737229df33f2c5d7df
#
_entry.id   4279a27bc99551737229df33f2c5d7df
#
_cell.length_a   1.000
_cell.length_b   1.000
_cell.length_c   1.000
_cell.angle_alpha   90.00
_cell.angle_beta   90.00
_cell.angle_gamma   90.00
#
_symmetry.space_group_name_H-M   'P 1'
#
loop_
_entity.id
_entity.type
_entity.pdbx_description
1 polymer ?
#
loop_
_entity_poly.entity_id
_entity_poly.type
_entity_poly.pdbx_seq_one_letter_code
_entity_poly.pdbx_strand_id
1 'polypeptide(L)'
;MPNVPGLRPTGSRVREALFNILGQDLTGRAVLDLYAGTGALGFEAASRGASRVVFVEADRGLALGLRRSAETLGVTGVARVVAGRVEDVLTAGSVSGTFDVILADPPYGAVDAPWLAERIDRGRLLRRDGVLVVEGPREPGPAPGAEPLILVRSKRYGGTTLSFFEYRKSRFPAEES
;
A
#
# COMPACT_ATOMS: atom_id res chain seq x y z
N MET A 1 8.79 -21.75 -26.89
CA MET A 1 8.72 -20.77 -25.78
C MET A 1 8.59 -21.56 -24.51
N PRO A 2 9.57 -21.62 -23.60
CA PRO A 2 9.42 -22.33 -22.34
C PRO A 2 8.41 -21.58 -21.47
N ASN A 3 7.43 -22.33 -20.98
CA ASN A 3 6.44 -21.89 -20.02
C ASN A 3 7.13 -21.71 -18.67
N VAL A 4 7.37 -20.48 -18.22
CA VAL A 4 7.96 -20.20 -16.91
C VAL A 4 6.83 -20.36 -15.87
N PRO A 5 6.85 -21.40 -15.01
CA PRO A 5 5.86 -21.58 -13.98
C PRO A 5 6.11 -20.50 -12.90
N GLY A 6 5.17 -19.57 -12.71
CA GLY A 6 5.23 -18.64 -11.59
C GLY A 6 4.78 -17.21 -11.85
N LEU A 7 4.67 -16.77 -13.09
CA LEU A 7 4.00 -15.51 -13.41
C LEU A 7 2.49 -15.71 -13.31
N ARG A 8 1.91 -15.43 -12.15
CA ARG A 8 0.45 -15.45 -11.99
C ARG A 8 -0.15 -14.38 -12.91
N PRO A 9 -0.94 -14.74 -13.95
CA PRO A 9 -1.65 -13.76 -14.78
C PRO A 9 -2.61 -12.89 -13.95
N THR A 10 -2.96 -13.35 -12.74
CA THR A 10 -3.79 -12.67 -11.76
C THR A 10 -3.14 -11.39 -11.24
N GLY A 11 -1.84 -11.41 -10.94
CA GLY A 11 -1.15 -10.26 -10.35
C GLY A 11 -1.10 -9.02 -11.25
N SER A 12 -0.93 -9.18 -12.57
CA SER A 12 -0.91 -8.06 -13.51
C SER A 12 -2.29 -7.41 -13.68
N ARG A 13 -3.34 -8.25 -13.76
CA ARG A 13 -4.74 -7.77 -13.86
C ARG A 13 -5.20 -7.07 -12.59
N VAL A 14 -4.84 -7.60 -11.43
CA VAL A 14 -5.17 -6.99 -10.14
C VAL A 14 -4.47 -5.64 -10.01
N ARG A 15 -3.18 -5.56 -10.37
CA ARG A 15 -2.43 -4.30 -10.37
C ARG A 15 -3.02 -3.27 -11.33
N GLU A 16 -3.34 -3.65 -12.56
CA GLU A 16 -4.02 -2.77 -13.52
C GLU A 16 -5.37 -2.27 -12.97
N ALA A 17 -6.19 -3.16 -12.43
CA ALA A 17 -7.47 -2.81 -11.84
C ALA A 17 -7.31 -1.87 -10.62
N LEU A 18 -6.30 -2.09 -9.78
CA LEU A 18 -5.96 -1.23 -8.66
C LEU A 18 -5.69 0.21 -9.13
N PHE A 19 -4.79 0.38 -10.09
CA PHE A 19 -4.43 1.71 -10.59
C PHE A 19 -5.52 2.36 -11.45
N ASN A 20 -6.42 1.57 -12.06
CA ASN A 20 -7.63 2.11 -12.69
C ASN A 20 -8.60 2.71 -11.66
N ILE A 21 -8.60 2.20 -10.43
CA ILE A 21 -9.42 2.74 -9.33
C ILE A 21 -8.74 3.94 -8.67
N LEU A 22 -7.43 3.86 -8.40
CA LEU A 22 -6.65 4.93 -7.76
C LEU A 22 -6.48 6.16 -8.66
N GLY A 23 -6.60 5.98 -9.97
CA GLY A 23 -6.26 6.96 -10.99
C GLY A 23 -4.95 6.62 -11.70
N GLN A 24 -4.87 7.00 -12.97
CA GLN A 24 -3.71 6.74 -13.82
C GLN A 24 -2.54 7.69 -13.54
N ASP A 25 -2.84 8.87 -13.00
CA ASP A 25 -1.87 9.92 -12.67
C ASP A 25 -1.72 10.01 -11.14
N LEU A 26 -0.51 9.77 -10.67
CA LEU A 26 -0.13 9.92 -9.27
C LEU A 26 0.88 11.06 -9.07
N THR A 27 0.97 11.99 -10.01
CA THR A 27 1.89 13.11 -9.94
C THR A 27 1.77 13.85 -8.61
N GLY A 28 2.91 14.02 -7.94
CA GLY A 28 3.00 14.69 -6.65
C GLY A 28 2.56 13.89 -5.43
N ARG A 29 1.98 12.70 -5.61
CA ARG A 29 1.51 11.87 -4.50
C ARG A 29 2.64 11.11 -3.82
N ALA A 30 2.50 10.91 -2.51
CA ALA A 30 3.35 10.05 -1.70
C ALA A 30 2.69 8.67 -1.52
N VAL A 31 3.44 7.61 -1.78
CA VAL A 31 2.95 6.22 -1.72
C VAL A 31 3.79 5.41 -0.72
N LEU A 32 3.14 4.61 0.11
CA LEU A 32 3.75 3.63 1.00
C LEU A 32 3.35 2.23 0.54
N ASP A 33 4.33 1.41 0.19
CA ASP A 33 4.16 0.02 -0.25
C ASP A 33 4.62 -0.92 0.87
N LEU A 34 3.66 -1.47 1.60
CA LEU A 34 3.87 -2.39 2.71
C LEU A 34 3.83 -3.83 2.20
N TYR A 35 4.75 -4.67 2.71
CA TYR A 35 4.98 -6.02 2.19
C TYR A 35 5.40 -6.00 0.72
N ALA A 36 6.32 -5.10 0.38
CA ALA A 36 6.59 -4.69 -1.00
C ALA A 36 7.07 -5.82 -1.93
N GLY A 37 7.67 -6.88 -1.40
CA GLY A 37 8.15 -8.00 -2.21
C GLY A 37 9.13 -7.53 -3.28
N THR A 38 8.78 -7.74 -4.55
CA THR A 38 9.56 -7.26 -5.70
C THR A 38 9.33 -5.79 -6.04
N GLY A 39 8.41 -5.10 -5.35
CA GLY A 39 8.11 -3.69 -5.55
C GLY A 39 7.17 -3.39 -6.72
N ALA A 40 6.44 -4.39 -7.21
CA ALA A 40 5.61 -4.22 -8.41
C ALA A 40 4.58 -3.08 -8.27
N LEU A 41 4.00 -2.89 -7.09
CA LEU A 41 3.02 -1.83 -6.84
C LEU A 41 3.70 -0.45 -6.69
N GLY A 42 4.74 -0.38 -5.85
CA GLY A 42 5.43 0.89 -5.62
C GLY A 42 6.16 1.41 -6.86
N PHE A 43 6.79 0.55 -7.66
CA PHE A 43 7.41 0.98 -8.92
C PHE A 43 6.39 1.38 -9.98
N GLU A 44 5.23 0.73 -10.02
CA GLU A 44 4.11 1.18 -10.86
C GLU A 44 3.64 2.58 -10.43
N ALA A 45 3.53 2.84 -9.11
CA ALA A 45 3.20 4.17 -8.61
C ALA A 45 4.27 5.21 -9.00
N ALA A 46 5.56 4.87 -8.90
CA ALA A 46 6.65 5.75 -9.34
C ALA A 46 6.57 6.07 -10.84
N SER A 47 6.28 5.06 -11.69
CA SER A 47 6.12 5.24 -13.14
C SER A 47 4.94 6.14 -13.50
N ARG A 48 3.94 6.27 -12.61
CA ARG A 48 2.77 7.14 -12.73
C ARG A 48 2.97 8.53 -12.12
N GLY A 49 4.20 8.89 -11.78
CA GLY A 49 4.56 10.23 -11.31
C GLY A 49 4.52 10.44 -9.81
N ALA A 50 4.41 9.38 -9.00
CA ALA A 50 4.51 9.53 -7.54
C ALA A 50 5.81 10.25 -7.16
N SER A 51 5.70 11.29 -6.33
CA SER A 51 6.84 12.12 -5.91
C SER A 51 7.67 11.46 -4.81
N ARG A 52 7.10 10.50 -4.11
CA ARG A 52 7.75 9.70 -3.07
C ARG A 52 7.13 8.32 -3.01
N VAL A 53 7.97 7.29 -3.00
CA VAL A 53 7.56 5.90 -2.77
C VAL A 53 8.44 5.31 -1.68
N VAL A 54 7.83 4.81 -0.60
CA VAL A 54 8.53 4.11 0.47
C VAL A 54 8.12 2.65 0.43
N PHE A 55 9.09 1.76 0.30
CA PHE A 55 8.91 0.32 0.34
C PHE A 55 9.26 -0.20 1.72
N VAL A 56 8.44 -1.07 2.29
CA VAL A 56 8.75 -1.82 3.51
C VAL A 56 8.76 -3.30 3.17
N GLU A 57 9.90 -3.95 3.37
CA GLU A 57 10.12 -5.36 3.02
C GLU A 57 10.96 -6.05 4.10
N ALA A 58 10.47 -7.21 4.57
CA ALA A 58 11.10 -7.96 5.63
C ALA A 58 12.31 -8.79 5.15
N ASP A 59 12.22 -9.35 3.94
CA ASP A 59 13.31 -10.13 3.36
C ASP A 59 14.46 -9.22 2.91
N ARG A 60 15.64 -9.45 3.47
CA ARG A 60 16.83 -8.62 3.17
C ARG A 60 17.28 -8.73 1.72
N GLY A 61 17.09 -9.89 1.08
CA GLY A 61 17.42 -10.13 -0.31
C GLY A 61 16.50 -9.34 -1.24
N LEU A 62 15.19 -9.39 -0.99
CA LEU A 62 14.20 -8.59 -1.70
C LEU A 62 14.42 -7.10 -1.47
N ALA A 63 14.68 -6.66 -0.23
CA ALA A 63 14.98 -5.26 0.07
C ALA A 63 16.24 -4.76 -0.68
N LEU A 64 17.26 -5.59 -0.83
CA LEU A 64 18.42 -5.27 -1.66
C LEU A 64 18.05 -5.22 -3.15
N GLY A 65 17.22 -6.17 -3.60
CA GLY A 65 16.65 -6.20 -4.95
C GLY A 65 15.88 -4.91 -5.28
N LEU A 66 15.04 -4.43 -4.35
CA LEU A 66 14.30 -3.18 -4.50
C LEU A 66 15.23 -1.97 -4.72
N ARG A 67 16.34 -1.88 -3.96
CA ARG A 67 17.32 -0.79 -4.14
C ARG A 67 17.96 -0.84 -5.52
N ARG A 68 18.40 -2.03 -5.95
CA ARG A 68 18.97 -2.22 -7.30
C ARG A 68 17.96 -1.91 -8.40
N SER A 69 16.71 -2.30 -8.23
CA SER A 69 15.64 -1.96 -9.17
C SER A 69 15.42 -0.45 -9.23
N ALA A 70 15.43 0.26 -8.10
CA ALA A 70 15.31 1.71 -8.06
C ALA A 70 16.48 2.41 -8.80
N GLU A 71 17.69 1.89 -8.65
CA GLU A 71 18.87 2.37 -9.40
C GLU A 71 18.71 2.14 -10.92
N THR A 72 18.34 0.92 -11.30
CA THR A 72 18.17 0.54 -12.72
C THR A 72 17.07 1.34 -13.40
N LEU A 73 15.97 1.62 -12.68
CA LEU A 73 14.85 2.40 -13.18
C LEU A 73 15.07 3.93 -13.10
N GLY A 74 16.18 4.38 -12.50
CA GLY A 74 16.48 5.80 -12.36
C GLY A 74 15.56 6.54 -11.38
N VAL A 75 14.94 5.84 -10.43
CA VAL A 75 13.96 6.42 -9.49
C VAL A 75 14.48 6.54 -8.05
N THR A 76 15.79 6.50 -7.83
CA THR A 76 16.42 6.62 -6.51
C THR A 76 16.08 7.93 -5.78
N GLY A 77 15.79 9.00 -6.54
CA GLY A 77 15.40 10.29 -5.98
C GLY A 77 14.01 10.29 -5.32
N VAL A 78 13.15 9.34 -5.67
CA VAL A 78 11.78 9.23 -5.14
C VAL A 78 11.55 7.94 -4.36
N ALA A 79 12.36 6.91 -4.55
CA ALA A 79 12.22 5.58 -3.93
C ALA A 79 13.09 5.44 -2.68
N ARG A 80 12.50 5.02 -1.56
CA ARG A 80 13.19 4.68 -0.32
C ARG A 80 12.81 3.27 0.12
N VAL A 81 13.79 2.46 0.52
CA VAL A 81 13.57 1.09 1.01
C VAL A 81 13.89 0.99 2.49
N VAL A 82 12.92 0.58 3.28
CA VAL A 82 13.03 0.25 4.70
C VAL A 82 13.01 -1.27 4.82
N ALA A 83 14.15 -1.85 5.20
CA ALA A 83 14.26 -3.29 5.43
C ALA A 83 13.79 -3.61 6.87
N GLY A 84 12.74 -4.39 6.99
CA GLY A 84 12.17 -4.79 8.28
C GLY A 84 10.75 -5.32 8.13
N ARG A 85 10.28 -6.02 9.15
CA ARG A 85 8.88 -6.47 9.20
C ARG A 85 7.97 -5.26 9.34
N VAL A 86 6.84 -5.28 8.63
CA VAL A 86 5.88 -4.18 8.65
C VAL A 86 5.40 -3.89 10.08
N GLU A 87 5.17 -4.93 10.87
CA GLU A 87 4.73 -4.84 12.26
C GLU A 87 5.73 -4.04 13.11
N ASP A 88 7.02 -4.35 12.97
CA ASP A 88 8.10 -3.71 13.71
C ASP A 88 8.30 -2.26 13.24
N VAL A 89 8.31 -2.06 11.92
CA VAL A 89 8.50 -0.75 11.29
C VAL A 89 7.39 0.24 11.67
N LEU A 90 6.13 -0.21 11.66
CA LEU A 90 4.98 0.63 12.03
C LEU A 90 4.95 0.90 13.54
N THR A 91 5.29 -0.10 14.37
CA THR A 91 5.32 0.05 15.83
C THR A 91 6.45 0.98 16.29
N ALA A 92 7.63 0.86 15.67
CA ALA A 92 8.79 1.70 15.99
C ALA A 92 8.73 3.11 15.38
N GLY A 93 7.73 3.41 14.51
CA GLY A 93 7.66 4.68 13.81
C GLY A 93 8.82 4.93 12.83
N SER A 94 9.40 3.87 12.28
CA SER A 94 10.57 3.96 11.38
C SER A 94 10.23 4.56 10.00
N VAL A 95 8.94 4.66 9.68
CA VAL A 95 8.41 5.40 8.52
C VAL A 95 7.80 6.70 9.02
N SER A 96 8.22 7.80 8.43
CA SER A 96 7.78 9.14 8.82
C SER A 96 7.09 9.88 7.67
N GLY A 97 6.28 10.87 8.02
CA GLY A 97 5.50 11.68 7.10
C GLY A 97 4.17 11.00 6.71
N THR A 98 3.36 11.73 5.98
CA THR A 98 2.04 11.27 5.53
C THR A 98 2.07 10.83 4.08
N PHE A 99 1.19 9.89 3.73
CA PHE A 99 1.05 9.31 2.40
C PHE A 99 -0.36 9.54 1.87
N ASP A 100 -0.46 9.74 0.57
CA ASP A 100 -1.74 9.85 -0.14
C ASP A 100 -2.33 8.45 -0.40
N VAL A 101 -1.46 7.48 -0.63
CA VAL A 101 -1.84 6.09 -0.89
C VAL A 101 -0.96 5.17 -0.05
N ILE A 102 -1.57 4.23 0.65
CA ILE A 102 -0.88 3.13 1.33
C ILE A 102 -1.38 1.83 0.71
N LEU A 103 -0.45 1.02 0.20
CA LEU A 103 -0.69 -0.28 -0.41
C LEU A 103 -0.18 -1.36 0.53
N ALA A 104 -0.93 -2.45 0.69
CA ALA A 104 -0.52 -3.58 1.50
C ALA A 104 -0.98 -4.89 0.88
N ASP A 105 -0.05 -5.80 0.61
CA ASP A 105 -0.30 -7.19 0.20
C ASP A 105 0.32 -8.14 1.24
N PRO A 106 -0.29 -8.24 2.45
CA PRO A 106 0.26 -9.06 3.51
C PRO A 106 0.22 -10.55 3.14
N PRO A 107 1.21 -11.36 3.59
CA PRO A 107 1.15 -12.80 3.44
C PRO A 107 -0.13 -13.35 4.12
N TYR A 108 -0.74 -14.36 3.51
CA TYR A 108 -2.00 -14.92 3.97
C TYR A 108 -1.98 -15.27 5.47
N GLY A 109 -2.92 -14.69 6.22
CA GLY A 109 -3.11 -14.94 7.65
C GLY A 109 -2.10 -14.26 8.57
N ALA A 110 -1.21 -13.42 8.06
CA ALA A 110 -0.18 -12.76 8.88
C ALA A 110 -0.72 -11.54 9.65
N VAL A 111 -1.58 -10.74 9.01
CA VAL A 111 -2.13 -9.50 9.60
C VAL A 111 -3.53 -9.30 9.08
N ASP A 112 -4.44 -8.84 9.94
CA ASP A 112 -5.76 -8.41 9.51
C ASP A 112 -5.78 -6.92 9.13
N ALA A 113 -6.67 -6.56 8.24
CA ALA A 113 -6.82 -5.18 7.79
C ALA A 113 -7.19 -4.21 8.93
N PRO A 114 -7.99 -4.59 9.93
CA PRO A 114 -8.24 -3.79 11.13
C PRO A 114 -6.99 -3.38 11.89
N TRP A 115 -6.11 -4.32 12.19
CA TRP A 115 -4.85 -4.02 12.86
C TRP A 115 -3.99 -3.03 12.07
N LEU A 116 -3.91 -3.25 10.76
CA LEU A 116 -3.15 -2.38 9.86
C LEU A 116 -3.72 -0.96 9.84
N ALA A 117 -5.05 -0.83 9.72
CA ALA A 117 -5.76 0.44 9.75
C ALA A 117 -5.51 1.20 11.06
N GLU A 118 -5.57 0.52 12.20
CA GLU A 118 -5.27 1.09 13.52
C GLU A 118 -3.83 1.61 13.60
N ARG A 119 -2.85 0.83 13.13
CA ARG A 119 -1.44 1.24 13.16
C ARG A 119 -1.14 2.41 12.26
N ILE A 120 -1.75 2.45 11.07
CA ILE A 120 -1.64 3.55 10.12
C ILE A 120 -2.23 4.83 10.72
N ASP A 121 -3.39 4.74 11.36
CA ASP A 121 -4.02 5.90 11.99
C ASP A 121 -3.21 6.42 13.19
N ARG A 122 -2.82 5.54 14.11
CA ARG A 122 -1.99 5.91 15.26
C ARG A 122 -0.67 6.55 14.84
N GLY A 123 -0.05 6.04 13.77
CA GLY A 123 1.17 6.59 13.19
C GLY A 123 0.94 7.86 12.38
N ARG A 124 -0.31 8.27 12.17
CA ARG A 124 -0.71 9.40 11.30
C ARG A 124 -0.07 9.31 9.92
N LEU A 125 0.02 8.08 9.39
CA LEU A 125 0.71 7.82 8.13
C LEU A 125 -0.14 8.11 6.90
N LEU A 126 -1.47 8.06 7.01
CA LEU A 126 -2.38 8.33 5.92
C LEU A 126 -2.91 9.77 6.00
N ARG A 127 -2.92 10.49 4.87
CA ARG A 127 -3.58 11.79 4.75
C ARG A 127 -5.10 11.64 4.96
N ARG A 128 -5.77 12.72 5.37
CA ARG A 128 -7.22 12.71 5.61
C ARG A 128 -8.05 12.40 4.37
N ASP A 129 -7.54 12.74 3.20
CA ASP A 129 -8.09 12.47 1.87
C ASP A 129 -7.40 11.30 1.16
N GLY A 130 -6.55 10.58 1.87
CA GLY A 130 -5.79 9.43 1.36
C GLY A 130 -6.59 8.14 1.42
N VAL A 131 -6.04 7.09 0.79
CA VAL A 131 -6.62 5.77 0.74
C VAL A 131 -5.61 4.70 1.16
N LEU A 132 -6.05 3.79 2.03
CA LEU A 132 -5.37 2.52 2.32
C LEU A 132 -6.01 1.43 1.46
N VAL A 133 -5.20 0.69 0.71
CA VAL A 133 -5.64 -0.48 -0.05
C VAL A 133 -4.98 -1.73 0.50
N VAL A 134 -5.80 -2.69 0.88
CA VAL A 134 -5.33 -3.99 1.38
C VAL A 134 -5.76 -5.07 0.39
N GLU A 135 -4.77 -5.83 -0.11
CA GLU A 135 -5.00 -7.03 -0.89
C GLU A 135 -5.15 -8.23 0.06
N GLY A 136 -6.10 -9.10 -0.22
CA GLY A 136 -6.33 -10.28 0.60
C GLY A 136 -7.24 -11.30 -0.08
N PRO A 137 -7.38 -12.53 0.47
CA PRO A 137 -8.22 -13.57 -0.12
C PRO A 137 -9.72 -13.34 0.07
N ARG A 138 -10.07 -12.52 1.04
CA ARG A 138 -11.47 -12.22 1.42
C ARG A 138 -11.63 -10.74 1.72
N GLU A 139 -12.87 -10.30 1.65
CA GLU A 139 -13.25 -9.01 2.22
C GLU A 139 -12.97 -9.03 3.72
N PRO A 140 -12.22 -8.08 4.26
CA PRO A 140 -12.02 -7.97 5.69
C PRO A 140 -13.37 -7.71 6.36
N GLY A 141 -13.65 -8.44 7.43
CA GLY A 141 -14.82 -8.17 8.26
C GLY A 141 -14.80 -6.74 8.80
N PRO A 142 -15.94 -6.24 9.31
CA PRO A 142 -15.97 -4.95 9.98
C PRO A 142 -14.93 -4.94 11.09
N ALA A 143 -14.06 -3.94 11.07
CA ALA A 143 -13.06 -3.78 12.10
C ALA A 143 -13.74 -3.43 13.42
N PRO A 144 -13.67 -4.29 14.46
CA PRO A 144 -14.19 -3.93 15.77
C PRO A 144 -13.38 -2.73 16.29
N GLY A 145 -14.02 -1.58 16.37
CA GLY A 145 -13.43 -0.39 16.96
C GLY A 145 -12.34 0.32 16.13
N ALA A 146 -12.12 -0.03 14.89
CA ALA A 146 -11.19 0.70 14.00
C ALA A 146 -11.90 1.93 13.41
N GLU A 147 -12.32 2.84 14.25
CA GLU A 147 -12.55 4.22 13.85
C GLU A 147 -11.21 4.96 14.02
N PRO A 148 -10.75 5.71 13.01
CA PRO A 148 -11.56 6.43 12.03
C PRO A 148 -11.46 5.94 10.57
N LEU A 149 -10.66 4.90 10.24
CA LEU A 149 -10.58 4.34 8.88
C LEU A 149 -11.71 3.33 8.66
N ILE A 150 -12.54 3.56 7.66
CA ILE A 150 -13.69 2.72 7.32
C ILE A 150 -13.50 2.08 5.95
N LEU A 151 -13.98 0.86 5.79
CA LEU A 151 -14.06 0.19 4.49
C LEU A 151 -15.10 0.92 3.63
N VAL A 152 -14.63 1.54 2.54
CA VAL A 152 -15.49 2.29 1.61
C VAL A 152 -15.79 1.53 0.33
N ARG A 153 -14.94 0.57 0.00
CA ARG A 153 -15.07 -0.21 -1.23
C ARG A 153 -14.35 -1.54 -1.12
N SER A 154 -14.94 -2.57 -1.71
CA SER A 154 -14.31 -3.87 -1.89
C SER A 154 -14.54 -4.37 -3.31
N LYS A 155 -13.52 -4.94 -3.95
CA LYS A 155 -13.62 -5.55 -5.28
C LYS A 155 -12.85 -6.85 -5.35
N ARG A 156 -13.53 -7.90 -5.81
CA ARG A 156 -12.95 -9.22 -5.97
C ARG A 156 -12.47 -9.45 -7.40
N TYR A 157 -11.27 -10.01 -7.53
CA TYR A 157 -10.63 -10.41 -8.77
C TYR A 157 -10.13 -11.85 -8.64
N GLY A 158 -10.95 -12.81 -9.09
CA GLY A 158 -10.64 -14.24 -8.90
C GLY A 158 -10.57 -14.62 -7.43
N GLY A 159 -9.40 -15.07 -6.98
CA GLY A 159 -9.14 -15.44 -5.58
C GLY A 159 -8.69 -14.29 -4.68
N THR A 160 -8.53 -13.08 -5.22
CA THR A 160 -8.02 -11.90 -4.55
C THR A 160 -9.09 -10.84 -4.41
N THR A 161 -9.10 -10.15 -3.28
CA THR A 161 -9.98 -9.01 -3.00
C THR A 161 -9.12 -7.79 -2.71
N LEU A 162 -9.42 -6.66 -3.36
CA LEU A 162 -8.90 -5.33 -3.03
C LEU A 162 -9.91 -4.61 -2.15
N SER A 163 -9.48 -4.22 -0.96
CA SER A 163 -10.28 -3.53 0.04
C SER A 163 -9.73 -2.13 0.26
N PHE A 164 -10.57 -1.11 0.10
CA PHE A 164 -10.21 0.31 0.15
C PHE A 164 -10.77 0.91 1.44
N PHE A 165 -9.89 1.53 2.22
CA PHE A 165 -10.21 2.19 3.48
C PHE A 165 -9.88 3.66 3.38
N GLU A 166 -10.80 4.50 3.85
CA GLU A 166 -10.64 5.94 3.92
C GLU A 166 -11.05 6.45 5.30
N TYR A 167 -10.59 7.64 5.66
CA TYR A 167 -11.11 8.29 6.85
C TYR A 167 -12.59 8.61 6.69
N ARG A 168 -13.36 8.34 7.73
CA ARG A 168 -14.76 8.76 7.79
C ARG A 168 -14.82 10.28 7.60
N LYS A 169 -15.51 10.75 6.57
CA LYS A 169 -15.73 12.19 6.37
C LYS A 169 -16.55 12.71 7.54
N SER A 170 -16.07 13.79 8.18
CA SER A 170 -16.86 14.49 9.21
C SER A 170 -18.18 14.94 8.60
N ARG A 171 -19.29 14.71 9.32
CA ARG A 171 -20.62 15.22 8.91
C ARG A 171 -20.69 16.74 8.99
N PHE A 172 -19.75 17.36 9.70
CA PHE A 172 -19.68 18.81 9.86
C PHE A 172 -18.37 19.30 9.23
N PRO A 173 -18.38 20.30 8.34
CA PRO A 173 -17.16 20.96 7.93
C PRO A 173 -16.48 21.51 9.19
N ALA A 174 -15.14 21.43 9.25
CA ALA A 174 -14.40 22.10 10.31
C ALA A 174 -14.81 23.59 10.27
N GLU A 175 -15.32 24.12 11.38
CA GLU A 175 -15.52 25.56 11.49
C GLU A 175 -14.14 26.21 11.34
N GLU A 176 -13.97 26.96 10.27
CA GLU A 176 -12.80 27.81 10.06
C GLU A 176 -12.81 28.86 11.18
N SER A 177 -11.87 28.75 12.10
CA SER A 177 -11.58 29.73 13.15
C SER A 177 -10.44 30.64 12.73
#